data_ff7d6e6f45bc0cc7db23e082d7fdcf6b
#
_entry.id   ff7d6e6f45bc0cc7db23e082d7fdcf6b
#
_cell.length_a   1.000
_cell.length_b   1.000
_cell.length_c   1.000
_cell.angle_alpha   90.00
_cell.angle_beta   90.00
_cell.angle_gamma   90.00
#
_symmetry.space_group_name_H-M   'P 1'
#
loop_
_entity.id
_entity.type
_entity.pdbx_description
1 polymer ?
#
loop_
_entity_poly.entity_id
_entity_poly.type
_entity_poly.pdbx_seq_one_letter_code
_entity_poly.pdbx_strand_id
1 'polypeptide(L)'
;MNTITLMKALCIVGIVFTAILLARSIPKIRSTEEGQARWEKEKKHLAFNSVVAFVANFFDVLGIGSYATSTGAYKIKGSVDDMYIPGTLNVGDTIPVLLEAFLFFGFVEIDKLTLISLLLAMIVGSKVGASLVSKMDAEKIRLGMGIGLLVVGVVMALKQLQIGPFGLVGMETGIYGIKLIISVIVEFFEGAFMTIGVGAYAPTFALVSMMGMNVQSAFPIMMGGCAFLMTFGAGPEFIKSGRYDMIATLTNATFGSLGALIAYMFVKSVPLTILLWIVVAVVFYTAIMFIRDYMKSREPKKAAKSIPAKAE
;
A
#
# COMPACT_ATOMS: atom_id res chain seq x y z
N MET A 1 0.75 16.15 26.46
CA MET A 1 1.51 15.16 25.65
C MET A 1 1.87 15.82 24.32
N ASN A 2 3.12 15.78 23.90
CA ASN A 2 3.53 16.33 22.60
C ASN A 2 2.89 15.52 21.47
N THR A 3 2.54 16.17 20.35
CA THR A 3 1.92 15.52 19.17
C THR A 3 2.71 14.30 18.68
N ILE A 4 4.04 14.42 18.62
CA ILE A 4 4.92 13.31 18.24
C ILE A 4 4.77 12.11 19.19
N THR A 5 4.77 12.37 20.51
CA THR A 5 4.57 11.31 21.51
C THR A 5 3.20 10.65 21.37
N LEU A 6 2.15 11.42 21.05
CA LEU A 6 0.83 10.88 20.78
C LEU A 6 0.83 9.98 19.53
N MET A 7 1.44 10.45 18.43
CA MET A 7 1.53 9.66 17.19
C MET A 7 2.28 8.36 17.40
N LYS A 8 3.42 8.40 18.11
CA LYS A 8 4.19 7.20 18.46
C LYS A 8 3.40 6.23 19.36
N ALA A 9 2.65 6.75 20.33
CA ALA A 9 1.76 5.92 21.17
C ALA A 9 0.66 5.25 20.33
N LEU A 10 0.06 5.99 19.37
CA LEU A 10 -0.93 5.44 18.44
C LEU A 10 -0.35 4.34 17.56
N CYS A 11 0.93 4.43 17.15
CA CYS A 11 1.59 3.34 16.42
C CYS A 11 1.66 2.06 17.27
N ILE A 12 2.07 2.16 18.54
CA ILE A 12 2.12 1.01 19.45
C ILE A 12 0.72 0.40 19.64
N VAL A 13 -0.29 1.23 19.89
CA VAL A 13 -1.68 0.79 20.00
C VAL A 13 -2.14 0.11 18.72
N GLY A 14 -1.78 0.67 17.55
CA GLY A 14 -2.09 0.11 16.24
C GLY A 14 -1.49 -1.27 16.02
N ILE A 15 -0.22 -1.47 16.40
CA ILE A 15 0.44 -2.79 16.32
C ILE A 15 -0.31 -3.83 17.15
N VAL A 16 -0.61 -3.50 18.42
CA VAL A 16 -1.33 -4.40 19.32
C VAL A 16 -2.75 -4.67 18.78
N PHE A 17 -3.45 -3.64 18.33
CA PHE A 17 -4.78 -3.76 17.76
C PHE A 17 -4.80 -4.68 16.54
N THR A 18 -3.90 -4.48 15.57
CA THR A 18 -3.81 -5.30 14.36
C THR A 18 -3.43 -6.74 14.70
N ALA A 19 -2.47 -6.96 15.61
CA ALA A 19 -2.09 -8.29 16.07
C ALA A 19 -3.28 -9.04 16.71
N ILE A 20 -4.08 -8.37 17.53
CA ILE A 20 -5.30 -8.96 18.15
C ILE A 20 -6.32 -9.31 17.06
N LEU A 21 -6.56 -8.43 16.08
CA LEU A 21 -7.49 -8.70 14.99
C LEU A 21 -7.06 -9.93 14.17
N LEU A 22 -5.78 -10.03 13.82
CA LEU A 22 -5.23 -11.18 13.09
C LEU A 22 -5.31 -12.47 13.91
N ALA A 23 -4.94 -12.41 15.19
CA ALA A 23 -5.00 -13.55 16.09
C ALA A 23 -6.44 -14.11 16.26
N ARG A 24 -7.46 -13.27 16.07
CA ARG A 24 -8.87 -13.69 16.10
C ARG A 24 -9.38 -14.12 14.72
N SER A 25 -8.98 -13.43 13.65
CA SER A 25 -9.48 -13.65 12.29
C SER A 25 -8.94 -14.94 11.67
N ILE A 26 -7.63 -15.17 11.74
CA ILE A 26 -6.99 -16.32 11.07
C ILE A 26 -7.52 -17.66 11.61
N PRO A 27 -7.60 -17.92 12.94
CA PRO A 27 -8.20 -19.15 13.44
C PRO A 27 -9.68 -19.32 13.03
N LYS A 28 -10.45 -18.21 13.00
CA LYS A 28 -11.85 -18.23 12.55
C LYS A 28 -11.97 -18.60 11.06
N ILE A 29 -11.13 -18.09 10.18
CA ILE A 29 -11.12 -18.48 8.77
C ILE A 29 -10.74 -19.96 8.65
N ARG A 30 -9.70 -20.41 9.35
CA ARG A 30 -9.22 -21.79 9.34
C ARG A 30 -10.17 -22.81 9.97
N SER A 31 -11.16 -22.39 10.72
CA SER A 31 -12.17 -23.31 11.29
C SER A 31 -13.15 -23.86 10.25
N THR A 32 -13.17 -23.33 9.03
CA THR A 32 -13.96 -23.82 7.91
C THR A 32 -13.12 -24.72 7.00
N GLU A 33 -13.74 -25.70 6.31
CA GLU A 33 -13.05 -26.56 5.35
C GLU A 33 -12.38 -25.77 4.23
N GLU A 34 -13.09 -24.78 3.70
CA GLU A 34 -12.55 -23.88 2.67
C GLU A 34 -11.33 -23.09 3.16
N GLY A 35 -11.41 -22.53 4.38
CA GLY A 35 -10.32 -21.79 5.00
C GLY A 35 -9.11 -22.66 5.30
N GLN A 36 -9.32 -23.92 5.67
CA GLN A 36 -8.25 -24.91 5.85
C GLN A 36 -7.56 -25.23 4.52
N ALA A 37 -8.34 -25.47 3.47
CA ALA A 37 -7.80 -25.72 2.13
C ALA A 37 -7.00 -24.53 1.60
N ARG A 38 -7.50 -23.29 1.84
CA ARG A 38 -6.76 -22.06 1.52
C ARG A 38 -5.43 -21.99 2.27
N TRP A 39 -5.43 -22.22 3.58
CA TRP A 39 -4.22 -22.23 4.39
C TRP A 39 -3.15 -23.17 3.87
N GLU A 40 -3.51 -24.41 3.52
CA GLU A 40 -2.56 -25.39 2.97
C GLU A 40 -2.05 -25.00 1.57
N LYS A 41 -2.87 -24.34 0.75
CA LYS A 41 -2.45 -23.76 -0.54
C LYS A 41 -1.47 -22.62 -0.34
N GLU A 42 -1.82 -21.64 0.49
CA GLU A 42 -1.04 -20.44 0.77
C GLU A 42 0.32 -20.78 1.42
N LYS A 43 0.35 -21.77 2.32
CA LYS A 43 1.54 -22.24 3.03
C LYS A 43 2.65 -22.76 2.10
N LYS A 44 2.33 -23.22 0.90
CA LYS A 44 3.32 -23.64 -0.11
C LYS A 44 4.22 -22.50 -0.55
N HIS A 45 3.77 -21.26 -0.39
CA HIS A 45 4.49 -20.05 -0.76
C HIS A 45 5.16 -19.35 0.43
N LEU A 46 5.18 -19.96 1.63
CA LEU A 46 5.70 -19.36 2.84
C LEU A 46 7.12 -18.78 2.67
N ALA A 47 8.06 -19.59 2.16
CA ALA A 47 9.46 -19.18 2.00
C ALA A 47 9.59 -17.99 1.01
N PHE A 48 8.89 -18.08 -0.13
CA PHE A 48 8.90 -17.03 -1.14
C PHE A 48 8.30 -15.73 -0.58
N ASN A 49 7.12 -15.81 0.05
CA ASN A 49 6.44 -14.65 0.63
C ASN A 49 7.24 -14.04 1.79
N SER A 50 8.01 -14.83 2.55
CA SER A 50 8.92 -14.32 3.59
C SER A 50 10.05 -13.47 3.02
N VAL A 51 10.66 -13.91 1.91
CA VAL A 51 11.69 -13.14 1.21
C VAL A 51 11.10 -11.87 0.61
N VAL A 52 9.95 -11.97 -0.05
CA VAL A 52 9.25 -10.80 -0.62
C VAL A 52 8.92 -9.78 0.47
N ALA A 53 8.34 -10.24 1.58
CA ALA A 53 8.00 -9.38 2.72
C ALA A 53 9.22 -8.63 3.27
N PHE A 54 10.33 -9.36 3.51
CA PHE A 54 11.56 -8.75 3.98
C PHE A 54 12.11 -7.71 3.00
N VAL A 55 12.26 -8.08 1.73
CA VAL A 55 12.87 -7.22 0.71
C VAL A 55 11.98 -6.00 0.41
N ALA A 56 10.67 -6.20 0.24
CA ALA A 56 9.75 -5.12 -0.06
C ALA A 56 9.70 -4.07 1.06
N ASN A 57 9.58 -4.51 2.32
CA ASN A 57 9.55 -3.60 3.46
C ASN A 57 10.94 -3.02 3.81
N PHE A 58 12.03 -3.72 3.49
CA PHE A 58 13.36 -3.10 3.54
C PHE A 58 13.45 -1.88 2.62
N PHE A 59 12.96 -1.99 1.40
CA PHE A 59 12.96 -0.88 0.44
C PHE A 59 11.86 0.15 0.69
N ASP A 60 10.80 -0.22 1.41
CA ASP A 60 9.73 0.70 1.83
C ASP A 60 10.29 1.84 2.68
N VAL A 61 11.11 1.52 3.68
CA VAL A 61 11.82 2.50 4.53
C VAL A 61 12.64 3.51 3.72
N LEU A 62 13.14 3.10 2.57
CA LEU A 62 13.92 3.95 1.67
C LEU A 62 13.05 4.82 0.74
N GLY A 63 11.73 4.79 0.93
CA GLY A 63 10.77 5.61 0.18
C GLY A 63 10.43 5.06 -1.22
N ILE A 64 10.68 3.75 -1.46
CA ILE A 64 10.34 3.09 -2.73
C ILE A 64 8.87 2.66 -2.74
N GLY A 65 8.35 2.22 -1.60
CA GLY A 65 7.01 1.69 -1.43
C GLY A 65 6.96 0.15 -1.54
N SER A 66 6.41 -0.52 -0.52
CA SER A 66 6.26 -1.98 -0.47
C SER A 66 5.16 -2.51 -1.41
N TYR A 67 4.13 -1.72 -1.66
CA TYR A 67 2.94 -2.16 -2.40
C TYR A 67 3.24 -2.59 -3.83
N ALA A 68 3.94 -1.74 -4.60
CA ALA A 68 4.25 -2.03 -5.99
C ALA A 68 5.23 -3.21 -6.12
N THR A 69 6.22 -3.28 -5.25
CA THR A 69 7.23 -4.35 -5.21
C THR A 69 6.63 -5.69 -4.81
N SER A 70 5.82 -5.73 -3.75
CA SER A 70 5.11 -6.94 -3.30
C SER A 70 4.09 -7.41 -4.34
N THR A 71 3.28 -6.49 -4.89
CA THR A 71 2.32 -6.80 -5.95
C THR A 71 3.00 -7.43 -7.15
N GLY A 72 4.13 -6.85 -7.61
CA GLY A 72 4.92 -7.40 -8.71
C GLY A 72 5.39 -8.83 -8.43
N ALA A 73 5.98 -9.05 -7.28
CA ALA A 73 6.47 -10.36 -6.86
C ALA A 73 5.34 -11.41 -6.75
N TYR A 74 4.23 -11.06 -6.08
CA TYR A 74 3.06 -11.93 -5.92
C TYR A 74 2.44 -12.28 -7.27
N LYS A 75 2.28 -11.29 -8.16
CA LYS A 75 1.70 -11.47 -9.48
C LYS A 75 2.57 -12.34 -10.39
N ILE A 76 3.88 -12.08 -10.45
CA ILE A 76 4.83 -12.84 -11.29
C ILE A 76 4.90 -14.31 -10.85
N LYS A 77 4.96 -14.56 -9.53
CA LYS A 77 5.03 -15.92 -8.97
C LYS A 77 3.68 -16.62 -8.90
N GLY A 78 2.58 -15.85 -8.88
CA GLY A 78 1.25 -16.39 -8.60
C GLY A 78 1.12 -16.94 -7.17
N SER A 79 1.84 -16.33 -6.21
CA SER A 79 1.87 -16.79 -4.82
C SER A 79 0.68 -16.29 -3.99
N VAL A 80 0.04 -15.21 -4.42
CA VAL A 80 -1.18 -14.65 -3.85
C VAL A 80 -2.20 -14.47 -4.97
N ASP A 81 -3.44 -14.91 -4.76
CA ASP A 81 -4.51 -14.72 -5.74
C ASP A 81 -4.82 -13.21 -5.91
N ASP A 82 -5.04 -12.77 -7.16
CA ASP A 82 -5.25 -11.34 -7.49
C ASP A 82 -6.32 -10.68 -6.63
N MET A 83 -7.38 -11.43 -6.27
CA MET A 83 -8.49 -10.97 -5.44
C MET A 83 -8.06 -10.65 -4.01
N TYR A 84 -7.01 -11.30 -3.52
CA TYR A 84 -6.50 -11.14 -2.15
C TYR A 84 -5.34 -10.15 -2.06
N ILE A 85 -4.68 -9.79 -3.17
CA ILE A 85 -3.52 -8.87 -3.14
C ILE A 85 -3.85 -7.56 -2.43
N PRO A 86 -4.95 -6.83 -2.74
CA PRO A 86 -5.24 -5.58 -2.06
C PRO A 86 -5.38 -5.72 -0.54
N GLY A 87 -6.13 -6.72 -0.10
CA GLY A 87 -6.30 -6.97 1.34
C GLY A 87 -5.01 -7.44 2.01
N THR A 88 -4.23 -8.28 1.34
CA THR A 88 -2.92 -8.75 1.85
C THR A 88 -1.98 -7.59 2.11
N LEU A 89 -1.90 -6.62 1.20
CA LEU A 89 -1.09 -5.42 1.38
C LEU A 89 -1.62 -4.55 2.52
N ASN A 90 -2.93 -4.24 2.51
CA ASN A 90 -3.54 -3.38 3.52
C ASN A 90 -3.55 -3.98 4.93
N VAL A 91 -3.46 -5.28 5.09
CA VAL A 91 -3.43 -5.96 6.40
C VAL A 91 -2.01 -6.38 6.77
N GLY A 92 -1.27 -6.94 5.82
CA GLY A 92 0.07 -7.48 6.06
C GLY A 92 1.12 -6.42 6.34
N ASP A 93 1.09 -5.32 5.58
CA ASP A 93 2.06 -4.24 5.74
C ASP A 93 1.71 -3.29 6.91
N THR A 94 0.56 -3.49 7.58
CA THR A 94 0.16 -2.61 8.71
C THR A 94 1.22 -2.57 9.82
N ILE A 95 1.73 -3.71 10.26
CA ILE A 95 2.69 -3.75 11.37
C ILE A 95 4.06 -3.18 10.97
N PRO A 96 4.69 -3.58 9.83
CA PRO A 96 5.94 -2.96 9.39
C PRO A 96 5.81 -1.45 9.20
N VAL A 97 4.75 -0.96 8.55
CA VAL A 97 4.59 0.49 8.29
C VAL A 97 4.26 1.27 9.58
N LEU A 98 3.60 0.67 10.57
CA LEU A 98 3.48 1.26 11.91
C LEU A 98 4.82 1.41 12.62
N LEU A 99 5.75 0.44 12.45
CA LEU A 99 7.11 0.55 12.95
C LEU A 99 7.87 1.67 12.24
N GLU A 100 7.74 1.77 10.91
CA GLU A 100 8.32 2.86 10.13
C GLU A 100 7.80 4.23 10.59
N ALA A 101 6.48 4.40 10.69
CA ALA A 101 5.86 5.62 11.19
C ALA A 101 6.37 5.99 12.58
N PHE A 102 6.49 5.00 13.49
CA PHE A 102 7.05 5.21 14.82
C PHE A 102 8.50 5.74 14.78
N LEU A 103 9.32 5.22 13.86
CA LEU A 103 10.72 5.62 13.72
C LEU A 103 10.84 7.01 13.08
N PHE A 104 9.99 7.34 12.10
CA PHE A 104 10.07 8.59 11.36
C PHE A 104 9.28 9.76 11.97
N PHE A 105 8.30 9.52 12.87
CA PHE A 105 7.68 10.61 13.61
C PHE A 105 8.70 11.35 14.48
N GLY A 106 8.88 12.65 14.17
CA GLY A 106 9.87 13.52 14.78
C GLY A 106 11.21 13.60 14.03
N PHE A 107 11.32 12.94 12.86
CA PHE A 107 12.49 13.04 11.98
C PHE A 107 12.65 14.45 11.38
N VAL A 108 11.51 15.08 11.05
CA VAL A 108 11.42 16.44 10.52
C VAL A 108 10.30 17.18 11.26
N GLU A 109 10.45 18.48 11.44
CA GLU A 109 9.41 19.33 11.99
C GLU A 109 8.30 19.54 10.96
N ILE A 110 7.07 19.18 11.31
CA ILE A 110 5.86 19.39 10.50
C ILE A 110 4.81 20.09 11.35
N ASP A 111 4.14 21.05 10.74
CA ASP A 111 3.00 21.70 11.35
C ASP A 111 1.91 20.68 11.72
N LYS A 112 1.38 20.82 12.94
CA LYS A 112 0.44 19.85 13.51
C LYS A 112 -0.88 19.78 12.73
N LEU A 113 -1.40 20.93 12.30
CA LEU A 113 -2.64 20.98 11.54
C LEU A 113 -2.48 20.27 10.20
N THR A 114 -1.38 20.55 9.51
CA THR A 114 -1.03 19.90 8.25
C THR A 114 -0.95 18.39 8.42
N LEU A 115 -0.11 17.91 9.35
CA LEU A 115 0.10 16.48 9.57
C LEU A 115 -1.23 15.77 9.90
N ILE A 116 -1.96 16.25 10.91
CA ILE A 116 -3.19 15.60 11.36
C ILE A 116 -4.25 15.59 10.27
N SER A 117 -4.42 16.70 9.54
CA SER A 117 -5.43 16.80 8.48
C SER A 117 -5.17 15.84 7.34
N LEU A 118 -3.91 15.69 6.90
CA LEU A 118 -3.53 14.76 5.81
C LEU A 118 -3.70 13.31 6.26
N LEU A 119 -3.24 12.95 7.46
CA LEU A 119 -3.41 11.60 7.99
C LEU A 119 -4.89 11.20 8.12
N LEU A 120 -5.73 12.10 8.64
CA LEU A 120 -7.17 11.86 8.77
C LEU A 120 -7.85 11.69 7.41
N ALA A 121 -7.44 12.49 6.42
CA ALA A 121 -7.96 12.38 5.06
C ALA A 121 -7.68 10.98 4.46
N MET A 122 -6.47 10.48 4.59
CA MET A 122 -6.09 9.13 4.15
C MET A 122 -6.90 8.04 4.88
N ILE A 123 -7.09 8.15 6.20
CA ILE A 123 -7.89 7.18 6.97
C ILE A 123 -9.33 7.14 6.46
N VAL A 124 -9.96 8.31 6.29
CA VAL A 124 -11.36 8.38 5.82
C VAL A 124 -11.47 7.86 4.40
N GLY A 125 -10.57 8.27 3.51
CA GLY A 125 -10.50 7.80 2.12
C GLY A 125 -10.36 6.28 2.03
N SER A 126 -9.46 5.70 2.82
CA SER A 126 -9.23 4.26 2.84
C SER A 126 -10.44 3.47 3.39
N LYS A 127 -11.13 4.00 4.38
CA LYS A 127 -12.34 3.36 4.89
C LYS A 127 -13.46 3.30 3.85
N VAL A 128 -13.64 4.39 3.10
CA VAL A 128 -14.59 4.44 1.97
C VAL A 128 -14.14 3.49 0.86
N GLY A 129 -12.87 3.55 0.46
CA GLY A 129 -12.31 2.68 -0.58
C GLY A 129 -12.42 1.20 -0.22
N ALA A 130 -12.03 0.79 0.99
CA ALA A 130 -12.07 -0.61 1.43
C ALA A 130 -13.49 -1.19 1.45
N SER A 131 -14.49 -0.40 1.81
CA SER A 131 -15.88 -0.84 1.81
C SER A 131 -16.40 -1.17 0.40
N LEU A 132 -15.83 -0.54 -0.62
CA LEU A 132 -16.12 -0.81 -2.03
C LEU A 132 -15.28 -1.99 -2.55
N VAL A 133 -13.96 -1.93 -2.36
CA VAL A 133 -12.98 -2.90 -2.89
C VAL A 133 -13.19 -4.29 -2.29
N SER A 134 -13.52 -4.38 -1.01
CA SER A 134 -13.83 -5.67 -0.36
C SER A 134 -15.02 -6.42 -0.96
N LYS A 135 -15.83 -5.76 -1.79
CA LYS A 135 -16.97 -6.34 -2.50
C LYS A 135 -16.75 -6.48 -4.00
N MET A 136 -15.63 -5.97 -4.53
CA MET A 136 -15.32 -6.03 -5.95
C MET A 136 -14.93 -7.44 -6.39
N ASP A 137 -15.26 -7.75 -7.65
CA ASP A 137 -14.79 -8.96 -8.32
C ASP A 137 -13.32 -8.82 -8.79
N ALA A 138 -12.69 -9.96 -9.08
CA ALA A 138 -11.29 -10.01 -9.49
C ALA A 138 -11.01 -9.22 -10.79
N GLU A 139 -11.99 -9.10 -11.71
CA GLU A 139 -11.82 -8.32 -12.94
C GLU A 139 -11.62 -6.83 -12.66
N LYS A 140 -12.46 -6.26 -11.79
CA LYS A 140 -12.38 -4.84 -11.43
C LYS A 140 -11.10 -4.55 -10.64
N ILE A 141 -10.71 -5.48 -9.74
CA ILE A 141 -9.45 -5.39 -9.01
C ILE A 141 -8.27 -5.38 -10.00
N ARG A 142 -8.22 -6.31 -10.96
CA ARG A 142 -7.17 -6.36 -11.99
C ARG A 142 -7.06 -5.05 -12.77
N LEU A 143 -8.20 -4.51 -13.21
CA LEU A 143 -8.22 -3.24 -13.94
C LEU A 143 -7.72 -2.08 -13.07
N GLY A 144 -8.23 -1.97 -11.85
CA GLY A 144 -7.83 -0.92 -10.89
C GLY A 144 -6.34 -0.98 -10.56
N MET A 145 -5.82 -2.17 -10.26
CA MET A 145 -4.39 -2.37 -10.01
C MET A 145 -3.54 -2.08 -11.25
N GLY A 146 -3.97 -2.53 -12.43
CA GLY A 146 -3.27 -2.28 -13.67
C GLY A 146 -3.13 -0.79 -14.00
N ILE A 147 -4.22 -0.04 -13.92
CA ILE A 147 -4.23 1.42 -14.15
C ILE A 147 -3.44 2.13 -13.05
N GLY A 148 -3.69 1.79 -11.79
CA GLY A 148 -3.01 2.40 -10.64
C GLY A 148 -1.50 2.21 -10.68
N LEU A 149 -1.03 0.99 -10.99
CA LEU A 149 0.40 0.71 -11.13
C LEU A 149 1.03 1.44 -12.33
N LEU A 150 0.30 1.63 -13.44
CA LEU A 150 0.79 2.47 -14.56
C LEU A 150 1.02 3.91 -14.09
N VAL A 151 0.06 4.49 -13.37
CA VAL A 151 0.19 5.85 -12.83
C VAL A 151 1.37 5.94 -11.87
N VAL A 152 1.46 5.00 -10.91
CA VAL A 152 2.59 4.94 -9.96
C VAL A 152 3.92 4.78 -10.69
N GLY A 153 4.01 3.91 -11.70
CA GLY A 153 5.22 3.72 -12.51
C GLY A 153 5.67 4.99 -13.21
N VAL A 154 4.72 5.75 -13.79
CA VAL A 154 5.00 7.06 -14.40
C VAL A 154 5.50 8.06 -13.35
N VAL A 155 4.81 8.16 -12.21
CA VAL A 155 5.20 9.08 -11.12
C VAL A 155 6.58 8.73 -10.57
N MET A 156 6.88 7.43 -10.38
CA MET A 156 8.22 6.98 -9.96
C MET A 156 9.31 7.30 -10.98
N ALA A 157 9.03 7.14 -12.28
CA ALA A 157 9.95 7.49 -13.35
C ALA A 157 10.23 9.01 -13.39
N LEU A 158 9.18 9.84 -13.29
CA LEU A 158 9.31 11.30 -13.21
C LEU A 158 10.11 11.74 -11.99
N LYS A 159 9.88 11.10 -10.82
CA LYS A 159 10.66 11.33 -9.59
C LYS A 159 12.14 11.01 -9.81
N GLN A 160 12.44 9.89 -10.46
CA GLN A 160 13.82 9.47 -10.71
C GLN A 160 14.53 10.38 -11.71
N LEU A 161 13.81 10.94 -12.68
CA LEU A 161 14.30 11.90 -13.67
C LEU A 161 14.33 13.34 -13.14
N GLN A 162 13.82 13.60 -11.93
CA GLN A 162 13.66 14.95 -11.36
C GLN A 162 12.84 15.90 -12.26
N ILE A 163 11.83 15.35 -12.97
CA ILE A 163 10.97 16.11 -13.89
C ILE A 163 9.70 16.55 -13.17
N GLY A 164 9.22 17.75 -13.50
CA GLY A 164 7.99 18.32 -12.92
C GLY A 164 8.16 18.69 -11.46
N PRO A 165 7.23 18.27 -10.55
CA PRO A 165 7.25 18.70 -9.16
C PRO A 165 8.41 18.12 -8.35
N PHE A 166 9.08 17.07 -8.83
CA PHE A 166 10.16 16.38 -8.11
C PHE A 166 11.51 17.09 -8.13
N GLY A 167 11.66 18.12 -8.98
CA GLY A 167 12.80 19.03 -8.98
C GLY A 167 12.61 20.26 -8.09
N LEU A 168 11.42 20.43 -7.48
CA LEU A 168 11.13 21.57 -6.63
C LEU A 168 11.72 21.37 -5.23
N VAL A 169 12.38 22.40 -4.73
CA VAL A 169 12.93 22.45 -3.38
C VAL A 169 12.08 23.40 -2.55
N GLY A 170 11.29 22.85 -1.64
CA GLY A 170 10.51 23.61 -0.67
C GLY A 170 11.16 23.59 0.71
N MET A 171 10.86 24.60 1.54
CA MET A 171 11.38 24.74 2.91
C MET A 171 10.26 24.87 3.95
N GLU A 172 9.01 24.91 3.50
CA GLU A 172 7.85 25.08 4.39
C GLU A 172 7.66 23.84 5.28
N THR A 173 7.30 24.08 6.54
CA THR A 173 7.01 23.00 7.51
C THR A 173 5.52 22.63 7.53
N GLY A 174 4.66 23.43 6.88
CA GLY A 174 3.21 23.24 6.83
C GLY A 174 2.55 23.88 5.62
N ILE A 175 1.31 23.52 5.40
CA ILE A 175 0.44 24.02 4.33
C ILE A 175 -0.84 24.60 4.93
N TYR A 176 -1.32 25.72 4.36
CA TYR A 176 -2.47 26.45 4.88
C TYR A 176 -3.41 26.90 3.75
N GLY A 177 -4.62 27.31 4.15
CA GLY A 177 -5.60 27.86 3.22
C GLY A 177 -5.98 26.87 2.10
N ILE A 178 -6.07 27.34 0.88
CA ILE A 178 -6.49 26.55 -0.29
C ILE A 178 -5.54 25.38 -0.58
N LYS A 179 -4.24 25.54 -0.34
CA LYS A 179 -3.26 24.47 -0.50
C LYS A 179 -3.56 23.29 0.44
N LEU A 180 -3.93 23.55 1.69
CA LEU A 180 -4.31 22.51 2.64
C LEU A 180 -5.58 21.79 2.20
N ILE A 181 -6.59 22.51 1.72
CA ILE A 181 -7.84 21.92 1.22
C ILE A 181 -7.56 20.98 0.04
N ILE A 182 -6.76 21.44 -0.93
CA ILE A 182 -6.37 20.61 -2.09
C ILE A 182 -5.63 19.36 -1.61
N SER A 183 -4.69 19.50 -0.69
CA SER A 183 -3.89 18.39 -0.18
C SER A 183 -4.75 17.37 0.57
N VAL A 184 -5.71 17.80 1.38
CA VAL A 184 -6.69 16.93 2.07
C VAL A 184 -7.52 16.14 1.07
N ILE A 185 -7.97 16.78 -0.03
CA ILE A 185 -8.72 16.10 -1.08
C ILE A 185 -7.84 15.05 -1.79
N VAL A 186 -6.60 15.38 -2.12
CA VAL A 186 -5.66 14.46 -2.78
C VAL A 186 -5.38 13.27 -1.87
N GLU A 187 -5.03 13.49 -0.61
CA GLU A 187 -4.73 12.42 0.36
C GLU A 187 -5.95 11.54 0.66
N PHE A 188 -7.18 12.09 0.61
CA PHE A 188 -8.40 11.29 0.69
C PHE A 188 -8.46 10.28 -0.46
N PHE A 189 -8.20 10.73 -1.70
CA PHE A 189 -8.19 9.83 -2.85
C PHE A 189 -7.02 8.86 -2.83
N GLU A 190 -5.84 9.28 -2.38
CA GLU A 190 -4.69 8.38 -2.20
C GLU A 190 -5.03 7.26 -1.22
N GLY A 191 -5.65 7.60 -0.07
CA GLY A 191 -6.12 6.61 0.89
C GLY A 191 -7.14 5.64 0.29
N ALA A 192 -8.08 6.13 -0.55
CA ALA A 192 -9.04 5.29 -1.23
C ALA A 192 -8.36 4.36 -2.26
N PHE A 193 -7.40 4.86 -3.04
CA PHE A 193 -6.68 4.07 -4.05
C PHE A 193 -5.74 3.04 -3.44
N MET A 194 -5.16 3.29 -2.27
CA MET A 194 -4.39 2.27 -1.55
C MET A 194 -5.18 0.99 -1.30
N THR A 195 -6.49 1.09 -1.14
CA THR A 195 -7.35 -0.09 -0.93
C THR A 195 -7.46 -1.01 -2.15
N ILE A 196 -7.10 -0.52 -3.34
CA ILE A 196 -7.02 -1.33 -4.57
C ILE A 196 -5.59 -1.91 -4.73
N GLY A 197 -4.65 -1.53 -3.88
CA GLY A 197 -3.25 -1.95 -3.98
C GLY A 197 -2.34 -0.93 -4.70
N VAL A 198 -2.78 0.32 -4.84
CA VAL A 198 -2.00 1.43 -5.39
C VAL A 198 -1.27 2.14 -4.25
N GLY A 199 0.06 2.13 -4.27
CA GLY A 199 0.87 2.74 -3.21
C GLY A 199 0.80 4.27 -3.22
N ALA A 200 0.73 4.90 -2.04
CA ALA A 200 0.64 6.35 -1.88
C ALA A 200 2.00 7.08 -1.85
N TYR A 201 3.11 6.39 -1.64
CA TYR A 201 4.41 7.03 -1.38
C TYR A 201 4.85 8.01 -2.46
N ALA A 202 4.81 7.61 -3.73
CA ALA A 202 5.21 8.49 -4.82
C ALA A 202 4.25 9.67 -5.04
N PRO A 203 2.91 9.48 -5.00
CA PRO A 203 1.97 10.60 -5.04
C PRO A 203 2.11 11.57 -3.87
N THR A 204 2.17 11.10 -2.62
CA THR A 204 2.39 11.95 -1.43
C THR A 204 3.69 12.75 -1.56
N PHE A 205 4.77 12.11 -2.06
CA PHE A 205 6.04 12.80 -2.29
C PHE A 205 5.88 13.93 -3.31
N ALA A 206 5.16 13.69 -4.41
CA ALA A 206 4.85 14.72 -5.40
C ALA A 206 4.02 15.86 -4.79
N LEU A 207 2.97 15.52 -4.03
CA LEU A 207 2.10 16.50 -3.38
C LEU A 207 2.89 17.42 -2.44
N VAL A 208 3.70 16.87 -1.55
CA VAL A 208 4.54 17.61 -0.61
C VAL A 208 5.46 18.58 -1.36
N SER A 209 6.11 18.10 -2.44
CA SER A 209 6.99 18.93 -3.28
C SER A 209 6.23 20.05 -3.98
N MET A 210 5.06 19.77 -4.56
CA MET A 210 4.21 20.77 -5.24
C MET A 210 3.67 21.83 -4.29
N MET A 211 3.43 21.49 -3.03
CA MET A 211 2.93 22.44 -2.02
C MET A 211 4.03 23.34 -1.47
N GLY A 212 5.31 23.07 -1.80
CA GLY A 212 6.46 23.87 -1.34
C GLY A 212 6.96 23.49 0.04
N MET A 213 6.59 22.32 0.55
CA MET A 213 7.10 21.81 1.81
C MET A 213 8.53 21.25 1.65
N ASN A 214 9.24 21.17 2.78
CA ASN A 214 10.48 20.41 2.83
C ASN A 214 10.20 18.94 2.39
N VAL A 215 10.94 18.48 1.40
CA VAL A 215 10.75 17.15 0.81
C VAL A 215 10.87 16.02 1.85
N GLN A 216 11.69 16.19 2.87
CA GLN A 216 11.80 15.24 3.98
C GLN A 216 10.50 15.09 4.79
N SER A 217 9.61 16.09 4.74
CA SER A 217 8.29 16.02 5.37
C SER A 217 7.38 14.97 4.73
N ALA A 218 7.69 14.52 3.52
CA ALA A 218 6.96 13.42 2.88
C ALA A 218 7.06 12.12 3.70
N PHE A 219 8.21 11.82 4.32
CA PHE A 219 8.40 10.55 5.04
C PHE A 219 7.43 10.36 6.20
N PRO A 220 7.32 11.25 7.20
CA PRO A 220 6.35 11.07 8.28
C PRO A 220 4.89 11.20 7.82
N ILE A 221 4.59 11.93 6.73
CA ILE A 221 3.24 12.02 6.17
C ILE A 221 2.86 10.70 5.50
N MET A 222 3.67 10.18 4.55
CA MET A 222 3.35 8.96 3.82
C MET A 222 3.39 7.72 4.72
N MET A 223 4.41 7.57 5.58
CA MET A 223 4.50 6.44 6.50
C MET A 223 3.40 6.50 7.57
N GLY A 224 3.19 7.65 8.19
CA GLY A 224 2.13 7.84 9.18
C GLY A 224 0.73 7.69 8.58
N GLY A 225 0.51 8.27 7.41
CA GLY A 225 -0.74 8.16 6.67
C GLY A 225 -1.05 6.72 6.31
N CYS A 226 -0.12 6.01 5.67
CA CYS A 226 -0.26 4.59 5.31
C CYS A 226 -0.46 3.71 6.55
N ALA A 227 0.33 3.91 7.60
CA ALA A 227 0.18 3.17 8.85
C ALA A 227 -1.22 3.29 9.45
N PHE A 228 -1.72 4.51 9.57
CA PHE A 228 -3.00 4.75 10.23
C PHE A 228 -4.19 4.42 9.33
N LEU A 229 -4.10 4.63 8.01
CA LEU A 229 -5.17 4.20 7.11
C LEU A 229 -5.32 2.68 7.09
N MET A 230 -4.23 1.92 7.13
CA MET A 230 -4.26 0.46 7.21
C MET A 230 -4.78 0.00 8.57
N THR A 231 -4.38 0.65 9.66
CA THR A 231 -4.79 0.27 11.02
C THR A 231 -6.26 0.58 11.29
N PHE A 232 -6.71 1.78 10.97
CA PHE A 232 -8.03 2.31 11.40
C PHE A 232 -9.03 2.46 10.25
N GLY A 233 -8.57 2.43 9.02
CA GLY A 233 -9.39 2.55 7.81
C GLY A 233 -9.63 1.21 7.14
N ALA A 234 -8.73 0.79 6.25
CA ALA A 234 -8.90 -0.35 5.36
C ALA A 234 -8.70 -1.72 6.03
N GLY A 235 -7.69 -1.87 6.89
CA GLY A 235 -7.32 -3.16 7.48
C GLY A 235 -8.47 -3.89 8.17
N PRO A 236 -9.21 -3.25 9.09
CA PRO A 236 -10.36 -3.88 9.75
C PRO A 236 -11.42 -4.40 8.79
N GLU A 237 -11.66 -3.70 7.67
CA GLU A 237 -12.66 -4.11 6.67
C GLU A 237 -12.20 -5.34 5.89
N PHE A 238 -10.92 -5.39 5.46
CA PHE A 238 -10.35 -6.56 4.82
C PHE A 238 -10.26 -7.77 5.77
N ILE A 239 -9.92 -7.55 7.04
CA ILE A 239 -9.91 -8.61 8.06
C ILE A 239 -11.31 -9.16 8.27
N LYS A 240 -12.32 -8.29 8.39
CA LYS A 240 -13.73 -8.68 8.57
C LYS A 240 -14.26 -9.48 7.39
N SER A 241 -13.91 -9.08 6.16
CA SER A 241 -14.34 -9.78 4.93
C SER A 241 -13.54 -11.05 4.63
N GLY A 242 -12.41 -11.30 5.33
CA GLY A 242 -11.51 -12.43 5.07
C GLY A 242 -10.80 -12.36 3.71
N ARG A 243 -10.77 -11.18 3.07
CA ARG A 243 -10.21 -10.98 1.72
C ARG A 243 -8.73 -10.61 1.76
N TYR A 244 -7.93 -11.48 2.34
CA TYR A 244 -6.47 -11.39 2.39
C TYR A 244 -5.86 -12.80 2.39
N ASP A 245 -4.63 -12.95 1.88
CA ASP A 245 -3.83 -14.18 2.00
C ASP A 245 -3.23 -14.25 3.41
N MET A 246 -3.55 -15.31 4.14
CA MET A 246 -3.19 -15.43 5.56
C MET A 246 -1.68 -15.58 5.76
N ILE A 247 -1.02 -16.37 4.89
CA ILE A 247 0.42 -16.63 5.00
C ILE A 247 1.23 -15.40 4.57
N ALA A 248 0.87 -14.76 3.44
CA ALA A 248 1.54 -13.54 3.01
C ALA A 248 1.36 -12.40 4.02
N THR A 249 0.18 -12.28 4.64
CA THR A 249 -0.09 -11.32 5.72
C THR A 249 0.81 -11.59 6.94
N LEU A 250 0.93 -12.83 7.38
CA LEU A 250 1.79 -13.17 8.52
C LEU A 250 3.27 -12.96 8.20
N THR A 251 3.71 -13.28 6.98
CA THR A 251 5.10 -13.03 6.56
C THR A 251 5.42 -11.54 6.48
N ASN A 252 4.50 -10.70 6.00
CA ASN A 252 4.66 -9.25 6.03
C ASN A 252 4.74 -8.72 7.46
N ALA A 253 3.81 -9.12 8.33
CA ALA A 253 3.83 -8.69 9.72
C ALA A 253 5.11 -9.07 10.48
N THR A 254 5.78 -10.17 10.11
CA THR A 254 6.99 -10.68 10.79
C THR A 254 8.27 -10.32 10.02
N PHE A 255 8.49 -10.93 8.86
CA PHE A 255 9.70 -10.70 8.06
C PHE A 255 9.74 -9.29 7.46
N GLY A 256 8.57 -8.71 7.11
CA GLY A 256 8.47 -7.31 6.68
C GLY A 256 8.92 -6.36 7.78
N SER A 257 8.45 -6.57 9.02
CA SER A 257 8.91 -5.77 10.17
C SER A 257 10.41 -5.90 10.41
N LEU A 258 10.97 -7.09 10.24
CA LEU A 258 12.42 -7.30 10.35
C LEU A 258 13.18 -6.54 9.25
N GLY A 259 12.67 -6.59 8.01
CA GLY A 259 13.22 -5.84 6.88
C GLY A 259 13.23 -4.34 7.12
N ALA A 260 12.10 -3.79 7.59
CA ALA A 260 11.97 -2.37 7.92
C ALA A 260 12.94 -1.93 9.03
N LEU A 261 13.06 -2.70 10.12
CA LEU A 261 13.98 -2.38 11.21
C LEU A 261 15.44 -2.41 10.76
N ILE A 262 15.84 -3.39 9.96
CA ILE A 262 17.21 -3.49 9.43
C ILE A 262 17.47 -2.32 8.46
N ALA A 263 16.54 -2.02 7.55
CA ALA A 263 16.68 -0.90 6.62
C ALA A 263 16.89 0.44 7.33
N TYR A 264 16.15 0.68 8.41
CA TYR A 264 16.30 1.91 9.19
C TYR A 264 17.73 2.10 9.74
N MET A 265 18.42 1.02 10.06
CA MET A 265 19.83 1.08 10.50
C MET A 265 20.80 1.49 9.39
N PHE A 266 20.42 1.25 8.12
CA PHE A 266 21.27 1.47 6.93
C PHE A 266 20.80 2.61 6.03
N VAL A 267 19.70 3.27 6.34
CA VAL A 267 19.03 4.31 5.52
C VAL A 267 19.99 5.37 4.93
N LYS A 268 21.12 5.63 5.59
CA LYS A 268 22.08 6.68 5.17
C LYS A 268 23.15 6.23 4.16
N SER A 269 23.22 4.93 3.81
CA SER A 269 24.41 4.38 3.13
C SER A 269 24.18 3.69 1.77
N VAL A 270 22.94 3.58 1.28
CA VAL A 270 22.63 2.76 0.10
C VAL A 270 22.45 3.62 -1.17
N PRO A 271 23.23 3.38 -2.26
CA PRO A 271 22.98 4.00 -3.55
C PRO A 271 21.76 3.37 -4.24
N LEU A 272 20.63 4.06 -4.21
CA LEU A 272 19.32 3.53 -4.60
C LEU A 272 19.00 3.67 -6.11
N THR A 273 19.77 4.44 -6.86
CA THR A 273 19.40 4.85 -8.23
C THR A 273 19.13 3.67 -9.17
N ILE A 274 20.02 2.67 -9.20
CA ILE A 274 19.85 1.49 -10.08
C ILE A 274 18.65 0.67 -9.64
N LEU A 275 18.52 0.46 -8.33
CA LEU A 275 17.40 -0.32 -7.77
C LEU A 275 16.05 0.33 -8.08
N LEU A 276 15.94 1.66 -7.95
CA LEU A 276 14.73 2.40 -8.29
C LEU A 276 14.32 2.19 -9.75
N TRP A 277 15.26 2.18 -10.70
CA TRP A 277 14.96 1.89 -12.10
C TRP A 277 14.50 0.45 -12.33
N ILE A 278 15.06 -0.52 -11.61
CA ILE A 278 14.59 -1.92 -11.65
C ILE A 278 13.15 -1.99 -11.14
N VAL A 279 12.84 -1.33 -10.03
CA VAL A 279 11.47 -1.29 -9.49
C VAL A 279 10.51 -0.63 -10.47
N VAL A 280 10.87 0.50 -11.09
CA VAL A 280 10.06 1.13 -12.13
C VAL A 280 9.74 0.16 -13.27
N ALA A 281 10.75 -0.58 -13.76
CA ALA A 281 10.55 -1.58 -14.81
C ALA A 281 9.61 -2.71 -14.37
N VAL A 282 9.77 -3.23 -13.14
CA VAL A 282 8.89 -4.27 -12.57
C VAL A 282 7.46 -3.75 -12.41
N VAL A 283 7.28 -2.51 -11.96
CA VAL A 283 5.95 -1.89 -11.81
C VAL A 283 5.22 -1.79 -13.14
N PHE A 284 5.90 -1.30 -14.20
CA PHE A 284 5.31 -1.26 -15.55
C PHE A 284 4.99 -2.65 -16.08
N TYR A 285 5.91 -3.60 -15.93
CA TYR A 285 5.66 -4.99 -16.34
C TYR A 285 4.43 -5.58 -15.63
N THR A 286 4.33 -5.38 -14.33
CA THR A 286 3.21 -5.87 -13.51
C THR A 286 1.89 -5.20 -13.90
N ALA A 287 1.91 -3.90 -14.16
CA ALA A 287 0.74 -3.17 -14.65
C ALA A 287 0.22 -3.74 -15.97
N ILE A 288 1.13 -4.02 -16.91
CA ILE A 288 0.80 -4.64 -18.20
C ILE A 288 0.22 -6.03 -17.99
N MET A 289 0.77 -6.84 -17.08
CA MET A 289 0.23 -8.17 -16.75
C MET A 289 -1.21 -8.09 -16.25
N PHE A 290 -1.51 -7.18 -15.31
CA PHE A 290 -2.87 -7.00 -14.79
C PHE A 290 -3.85 -6.57 -15.88
N ILE A 291 -3.46 -5.62 -16.73
CA ILE A 291 -4.30 -5.14 -17.85
C ILE A 291 -4.54 -6.27 -18.85
N ARG A 292 -3.51 -7.03 -19.21
CA ARG A 292 -3.62 -8.19 -20.11
C ARG A 292 -4.57 -9.25 -19.54
N ASP A 293 -4.44 -9.57 -18.26
CA ASP A 293 -5.31 -10.58 -17.62
C ASP A 293 -6.77 -10.08 -17.54
N TYR A 294 -6.97 -8.78 -17.31
CA TYR A 294 -8.29 -8.17 -17.40
C TYR A 294 -8.87 -8.29 -18.83
N MET A 295 -8.10 -7.98 -19.86
CA MET A 295 -8.57 -8.10 -21.25
C MET A 295 -8.92 -9.54 -21.60
N LYS A 296 -8.08 -10.51 -21.26
CA LYS A 296 -8.34 -11.94 -21.48
C LYS A 296 -9.61 -12.43 -20.77
N SER A 297 -9.90 -11.96 -19.56
CA SER A 297 -11.11 -12.35 -18.83
C SER A 297 -12.40 -11.85 -19.48
N ARG A 298 -12.32 -10.83 -20.35
CA ARG A 298 -13.46 -10.26 -21.08
C ARG A 298 -13.73 -10.89 -22.45
N GLU A 299 -12.74 -11.53 -23.08
CA GLU A 299 -12.91 -12.13 -24.41
C GLU A 299 -14.02 -13.18 -24.46
N PRO A 300 -14.09 -14.17 -23.53
CA PRO A 300 -15.17 -15.16 -23.53
C PRO A 300 -16.56 -14.54 -23.34
N LYS A 301 -16.65 -13.49 -22.52
CA LYS A 301 -17.91 -12.79 -22.26
C LYS A 301 -18.42 -11.98 -23.48
N LYS A 302 -17.51 -11.45 -24.29
CA LYS A 302 -17.85 -10.79 -25.56
C LYS A 302 -18.29 -11.81 -26.60
N ALA A 303 -17.59 -12.93 -26.73
CA ALA A 303 -17.96 -14.00 -27.64
C ALA A 303 -19.34 -14.59 -27.30
N ALA A 304 -19.65 -14.81 -26.03
CA ALA A 304 -20.97 -15.29 -25.59
C ALA A 304 -22.11 -14.29 -25.87
N LYS A 305 -21.83 -12.98 -25.83
CA LYS A 305 -22.83 -11.94 -26.16
C LYS A 305 -23.04 -11.72 -27.66
N SER A 306 -22.11 -12.16 -28.51
CA SER A 306 -22.19 -12.03 -29.96
C SER A 306 -22.91 -13.19 -30.64
N ILE A 307 -23.34 -14.22 -29.91
CA ILE A 307 -24.16 -15.31 -30.42
C ILE A 307 -25.63 -14.80 -30.42
N PRO A 308 -26.26 -14.56 -31.58
CA PRO A 308 -27.66 -14.15 -31.59
C PRO A 308 -28.50 -15.24 -30.94
N ALA A 309 -29.45 -14.83 -30.09
CA ALA A 309 -30.46 -15.74 -29.55
C ALA A 309 -31.11 -16.45 -30.74
N LYS A 310 -30.99 -17.78 -30.84
CA LYS A 310 -31.75 -18.54 -31.80
C LYS A 310 -33.22 -18.21 -31.58
N ALA A 311 -33.84 -17.55 -32.58
CA ALA A 311 -35.26 -17.36 -32.59
C ALA A 311 -35.93 -18.76 -32.64
N GLU A 312 -36.64 -19.10 -31.56
CA GLU A 312 -37.62 -20.18 -31.55
C GLU A 312 -38.89 -19.72 -32.24
#